data_2883c4142de46fb946ffb5cdc40867a7
#
_entry.id   2883c4142de46fb946ffb5cdc40867a7
#
_cell.length_a   1.000
_cell.length_b   1.000
_cell.length_c   1.000
_cell.angle_alpha   90.00
_cell.angle_beta   90.00
_cell.angle_gamma   90.00
#
_symmetry.space_group_name_H-M   'P 1'
#
loop_
_entity.id
_entity.type
_entity.pdbx_description
1 polymer ?
#
loop_
_entity_poly.entity_id
_entity_poly.type
_entity_poly.pdbx_seq_one_letter_code
_entity_poly.pdbx_strand_id
1 'polypeptide(L)'
;GVQTCALPISTFSGECMCGVIGILGEPSCQANQLLYDGLTVLQHRGQDAAGIVTCRGSKLFLRKDTGLVRDVFSTEHMLDLVGNMGIGHIRYPTAGTDSCAEAQPFYVNSPYGITLAHNGNLINAKALSEDLFRDDLRHINTDSDSEILLNVFAHELQKQGKHQVSPKEIFQAVSGVHARCRGGYATVAMITGVGILGFHDPFGIRPIVF
;
A
#
# COMPACT_ATOMS: atom_id res chain seq x y z
N GLY A 1 -12.62 -16.04 10.03
CA GLY A 1 -13.58 -14.98 10.31
C GLY A 1 -13.06 -13.67 9.76
N VAL A 2 -13.81 -13.05 8.84
CA VAL A 2 -13.51 -11.71 8.34
C VAL A 2 -14.00 -10.72 9.39
N GLN A 3 -13.10 -10.00 10.04
CA GLN A 3 -13.48 -8.99 11.02
C GLN A 3 -13.49 -7.62 10.31
N THR A 4 -14.68 -7.15 9.94
CA THR A 4 -14.89 -5.78 9.45
C THR A 4 -15.09 -4.85 10.65
N CYS A 5 -14.18 -3.91 10.86
CA CYS A 5 -14.34 -2.90 11.90
C CYS A 5 -14.87 -1.60 11.27
N ALA A 6 -16.14 -1.28 11.55
CA ALA A 6 -16.71 0.04 11.28
C ALA A 6 -16.51 0.91 12.53
N LEU A 7 -15.74 1.99 12.39
CA LEU A 7 -15.60 2.99 13.47
C LEU A 7 -16.77 3.96 13.48
N PRO A 8 -17.22 4.44 14.67
CA PRO A 8 -18.33 5.39 14.79
C PRO A 8 -17.97 6.74 14.17
N ILE A 9 -18.94 7.33 13.49
CA ILE A 9 -18.86 8.67 12.89
C ILE A 9 -18.81 9.69 14.02
N SER A 10 -17.64 10.19 14.35
CA SER A 10 -17.50 11.43 15.10
C SER A 10 -17.45 12.59 14.11
N THR A 11 -18.26 13.61 14.36
CA THR A 11 -18.28 14.88 13.62
C THR A 11 -16.97 15.64 13.79
N PHE A 12 -15.95 15.23 13.05
CA PHE A 12 -14.74 16.03 12.84
C PHE A 12 -14.81 16.64 11.44
N SER A 13 -14.47 17.94 11.35
CA SER A 13 -14.26 18.68 10.10
C SER A 13 -13.49 17.81 9.09
N GLY A 14 -14.14 17.52 7.94
CA GLY A 14 -13.79 16.50 6.98
C GLY A 14 -12.33 16.46 6.51
N GLU A 15 -11.47 15.81 7.26
CA GLU A 15 -10.25 15.26 6.69
C GLU A 15 -10.62 13.96 5.99
N CYS A 16 -10.85 14.06 4.70
CA CYS A 16 -11.07 12.93 3.84
C CYS A 16 -9.80 12.08 3.83
N MET A 17 -9.94 10.79 4.10
CA MET A 17 -8.81 9.89 4.28
C MET A 17 -8.95 8.72 3.32
N CYS A 18 -7.85 8.38 2.62
CA CYS A 18 -7.74 7.19 1.80
C CYS A 18 -8.22 5.92 2.54
N GLY A 19 -8.62 4.90 1.80
CA GLY A 19 -8.89 3.56 2.32
C GLY A 19 -7.82 2.59 1.87
N VAL A 20 -7.34 1.76 2.78
CA VAL A 20 -6.37 0.70 2.49
C VAL A 20 -6.85 -0.62 3.09
N ILE A 21 -6.64 -1.71 2.37
CA ILE A 21 -7.03 -3.06 2.79
C ILE A 21 -5.98 -4.07 2.32
N GLY A 22 -5.69 -5.06 3.16
CA GLY A 22 -4.88 -6.23 2.81
C GLY A 22 -5.64 -7.51 3.12
N ILE A 23 -5.52 -8.51 2.25
CA ILE A 23 -6.17 -9.81 2.41
C ILE A 23 -5.15 -10.91 2.16
N LEU A 24 -5.05 -11.82 3.11
CA LEU A 24 -4.33 -13.09 2.99
C LEU A 24 -5.32 -14.21 3.29
N GLY A 25 -5.63 -14.99 2.27
CA GLY A 25 -6.54 -16.12 2.38
C GLY A 25 -5.85 -17.46 2.14
N GLU A 26 -6.60 -18.54 2.34
CA GLU A 26 -6.17 -19.89 1.98
C GLU A 26 -5.94 -20.00 0.46
N PRO A 27 -5.22 -21.00 -0.04
CA PRO A 27 -4.89 -21.15 -1.46
C PRO A 27 -6.11 -21.13 -2.41
N SER A 28 -7.29 -21.50 -1.96
CA SER A 28 -8.56 -21.46 -2.71
C SER A 28 -9.24 -20.09 -2.67
N CYS A 29 -8.78 -19.17 -1.85
CA CYS A 29 -9.37 -17.85 -1.71
C CYS A 29 -9.19 -17.01 -2.98
N GLN A 30 -10.21 -16.28 -3.35
CA GLN A 30 -10.17 -15.27 -4.41
C GLN A 30 -10.03 -13.89 -3.76
N ALA A 31 -8.79 -13.46 -3.55
CA ALA A 31 -8.52 -12.20 -2.86
C ALA A 31 -9.05 -10.98 -3.64
N ASN A 32 -9.10 -11.05 -4.97
CA ASN A 32 -9.64 -9.98 -5.82
C ASN A 32 -11.07 -9.59 -5.46
N GLN A 33 -11.98 -10.59 -5.30
CA GLN A 33 -13.39 -10.32 -4.97
C GLN A 33 -13.51 -9.67 -3.59
N LEU A 34 -12.81 -10.20 -2.59
CA LEU A 34 -12.83 -9.65 -1.24
C LEU A 34 -12.25 -8.22 -1.18
N LEU A 35 -11.20 -7.95 -1.98
CA LEU A 35 -10.62 -6.62 -2.10
C LEU A 35 -11.61 -5.65 -2.77
N TYR A 36 -12.26 -6.07 -3.86
CA TYR A 36 -13.27 -5.27 -4.54
C TYR A 36 -14.43 -4.90 -3.60
N ASP A 37 -14.98 -5.89 -2.90
CA ASP A 37 -16.08 -5.69 -1.96
C ASP A 37 -15.66 -4.77 -0.81
N GLY A 38 -14.46 -4.99 -0.24
CA GLY A 38 -13.90 -4.18 0.82
C GLY A 38 -13.66 -2.73 0.39
N LEU A 39 -13.09 -2.51 -0.80
CA LEU A 39 -12.89 -1.16 -1.34
C LEU A 39 -14.21 -0.47 -1.67
N THR A 40 -15.22 -1.21 -2.12
CA THR A 40 -16.57 -0.67 -2.36
C THR A 40 -17.20 -0.17 -1.05
N VAL A 41 -17.06 -0.92 0.04
CA VAL A 41 -17.50 -0.47 1.37
C VAL A 41 -16.74 0.76 1.83
N LEU A 42 -15.43 0.82 1.56
CA LEU A 42 -14.57 1.94 1.92
C LEU A 42 -14.72 3.15 0.97
N GLN A 43 -15.48 3.06 -0.12
CA GLN A 43 -15.54 4.08 -1.18
C GLN A 43 -15.84 5.50 -0.69
N HIS A 44 -16.55 5.63 0.44
CA HIS A 44 -16.82 6.92 1.07
C HIS A 44 -15.55 7.65 1.55
N ARG A 45 -14.42 6.94 1.66
CA ARG A 45 -13.14 7.49 2.10
C ARG A 45 -12.29 8.02 0.92
N GLY A 46 -12.56 7.58 -0.30
CA GLY A 46 -11.79 8.02 -1.48
C GLY A 46 -12.52 7.72 -2.77
N GLN A 47 -12.59 8.70 -3.68
CA GLN A 47 -13.36 8.62 -4.93
C GLN A 47 -12.56 9.03 -6.17
N ASP A 48 -11.28 9.30 -5.99
CA ASP A 48 -10.41 9.84 -7.04
C ASP A 48 -9.70 8.74 -7.84
N ALA A 49 -9.19 7.74 -7.17
CA ALA A 49 -8.53 6.61 -7.79
C ALA A 49 -8.72 5.34 -6.97
N ALA A 50 -8.67 4.19 -7.63
CA ALA A 50 -8.70 2.88 -7.00
C ALA A 50 -7.63 1.97 -7.59
N GLY A 51 -7.10 1.04 -6.78
CA GLY A 51 -6.15 0.06 -7.24
C GLY A 51 -6.18 -1.21 -6.41
N ILE A 52 -5.97 -2.33 -7.09
CA ILE A 52 -5.82 -3.67 -6.49
C ILE A 52 -4.57 -4.31 -7.07
N VAL A 53 -3.80 -4.93 -6.21
CA VAL A 53 -2.76 -5.88 -6.59
C VAL A 53 -3.01 -7.20 -5.90
N THR A 54 -2.93 -8.29 -6.65
CA THR A 54 -3.00 -9.66 -6.12
C THR A 54 -1.71 -10.42 -6.41
N CYS A 55 -1.50 -11.52 -5.70
CA CYS A 55 -0.33 -12.36 -5.86
C CYS A 55 -0.71 -13.84 -5.92
N ARG A 56 -0.19 -14.54 -6.93
CA ARG A 56 -0.24 -16.00 -7.04
C ARG A 56 1.18 -16.55 -7.17
N GLY A 57 1.64 -17.24 -6.14
CA GLY A 57 3.03 -17.72 -6.08
C GLY A 57 4.02 -16.56 -6.12
N SER A 58 4.81 -16.46 -7.21
CA SER A 58 5.77 -15.37 -7.42
C SER A 58 5.30 -14.29 -8.40
N LYS A 59 4.06 -14.34 -8.86
CA LYS A 59 3.53 -13.40 -9.86
C LYS A 59 2.55 -12.42 -9.23
N LEU A 60 2.73 -11.15 -9.57
CA LEU A 60 1.85 -10.05 -9.21
C LEU A 60 0.94 -9.68 -10.37
N PHE A 61 -0.29 -9.34 -10.05
CA PHE A 61 -1.30 -8.86 -10.99
C PHE A 61 -1.82 -7.55 -10.45
N LEU A 62 -1.58 -6.45 -11.16
CA LEU A 62 -1.88 -5.09 -10.73
C LEU A 62 -2.83 -4.42 -11.70
N ARG A 63 -3.91 -3.87 -11.17
CA ARG A 63 -4.78 -2.92 -11.88
C ARG A 63 -5.01 -1.72 -10.98
N LYS A 64 -4.81 -0.50 -11.53
CA LYS A 64 -5.12 0.75 -10.86
C LYS A 64 -5.45 1.82 -11.90
N ASP A 65 -6.36 2.71 -11.56
CA ASP A 65 -6.75 3.82 -12.42
C ASP A 65 -7.43 4.93 -11.61
N THR A 66 -7.69 6.06 -12.24
CA THR A 66 -8.55 7.12 -11.70
C THR A 66 -10.01 6.70 -11.81
N GLY A 67 -10.82 7.06 -10.83
CA GLY A 67 -12.25 6.77 -10.77
C GLY A 67 -12.68 5.95 -9.55
N LEU A 68 -13.97 5.65 -9.52
CA LEU A 68 -14.57 4.81 -8.47
C LEU A 68 -14.20 3.34 -8.67
N VAL A 69 -14.27 2.55 -7.61
CA VAL A 69 -13.99 1.09 -7.66
C VAL A 69 -14.72 0.41 -8.81
N ARG A 70 -16.04 0.67 -8.97
CA ARG A 70 -16.86 0.08 -10.04
C ARG A 70 -16.42 0.50 -11.45
N ASP A 71 -15.80 1.67 -11.59
CA ASP A 71 -15.40 2.21 -12.89
C ASP A 71 -14.00 1.70 -13.29
N VAL A 72 -13.12 1.48 -12.31
CA VAL A 72 -11.75 0.97 -12.49
C VAL A 72 -11.73 -0.54 -12.75
N PHE A 73 -12.62 -1.31 -12.09
CA PHE A 73 -12.60 -2.76 -12.14
C PHE A 73 -13.80 -3.33 -12.91
N SER A 74 -13.62 -3.54 -14.22
CA SER A 74 -14.54 -4.34 -15.04
C SER A 74 -14.43 -5.82 -14.71
N THR A 75 -15.39 -6.62 -15.18
CA THR A 75 -15.34 -8.09 -15.05
C THR A 75 -14.05 -8.67 -15.63
N GLU A 76 -13.60 -8.18 -16.77
CA GLU A 76 -12.35 -8.62 -17.41
C GLU A 76 -11.14 -8.34 -16.50
N HIS A 77 -11.03 -7.11 -15.97
CA HIS A 77 -9.96 -6.76 -15.03
C HIS A 77 -9.97 -7.63 -13.78
N MET A 78 -11.16 -7.97 -13.28
CA MET A 78 -11.29 -8.82 -12.10
C MET A 78 -10.86 -10.28 -12.37
N LEU A 79 -11.05 -10.78 -13.58
CA LEU A 79 -10.59 -12.13 -13.98
C LEU A 79 -9.05 -12.21 -14.07
N ASP A 80 -8.39 -11.10 -14.40
CA ASP A 80 -6.93 -11.04 -14.50
C ASP A 80 -6.26 -10.94 -13.12
N LEU A 81 -6.96 -10.41 -12.12
CA LEU A 81 -6.45 -10.25 -10.76
C LEU A 81 -6.53 -11.56 -9.96
N VAL A 82 -5.66 -12.51 -10.29
CA VAL A 82 -5.68 -13.84 -9.68
C VAL A 82 -4.76 -13.96 -8.48
N GLY A 83 -5.18 -14.74 -7.47
CA GLY A 83 -4.37 -15.03 -6.28
C GLY A 83 -5.18 -15.04 -5.00
N ASN A 84 -4.55 -15.57 -3.95
CA ASN A 84 -5.16 -15.71 -2.63
C ASN A 84 -4.69 -14.65 -1.63
N MET A 85 -3.80 -13.77 -2.04
CA MET A 85 -3.41 -12.61 -1.26
C MET A 85 -3.34 -11.36 -2.15
N GLY A 86 -3.55 -10.20 -1.54
CA GLY A 86 -3.47 -8.95 -2.25
C GLY A 86 -3.69 -7.75 -1.33
N ILE A 87 -3.45 -6.58 -1.89
CA ILE A 87 -3.72 -5.30 -1.24
C ILE A 87 -4.53 -4.40 -2.17
N GLY A 88 -5.37 -3.57 -1.57
CA GLY A 88 -6.20 -2.62 -2.29
C GLY A 88 -6.17 -1.25 -1.66
N HIS A 89 -6.41 -0.23 -2.48
CA HIS A 89 -6.40 1.16 -2.08
C HIS A 89 -7.46 1.96 -2.82
N ILE A 90 -8.07 2.92 -2.12
CA ILE A 90 -8.85 4.02 -2.70
C ILE A 90 -8.25 5.34 -2.25
N ARG A 91 -8.05 6.24 -3.22
CA ARG A 91 -7.44 7.55 -3.02
C ARG A 91 -8.52 8.61 -2.83
N TYR A 92 -8.30 9.49 -1.86
CA TYR A 92 -8.95 10.78 -1.79
C TYR A 92 -8.08 11.81 -2.52
N PRO A 93 -8.68 12.72 -3.33
CA PRO A 93 -7.90 13.71 -4.05
C PRO A 93 -7.12 14.60 -3.07
N THR A 94 -5.80 14.59 -3.19
CA THR A 94 -4.92 15.60 -2.60
C THR A 94 -4.70 16.70 -3.63
N ALA A 95 -4.65 17.94 -3.20
CA ALA A 95 -4.45 19.07 -4.12
C ALA A 95 -3.17 18.86 -4.93
N GLY A 96 -3.29 18.67 -6.24
CA GLY A 96 -2.14 18.80 -7.10
C GLY A 96 -2.08 18.01 -8.40
N THR A 97 -2.49 16.75 -8.51
CA THR A 97 -2.38 16.03 -9.79
C THR A 97 -3.41 14.92 -9.94
N ASP A 98 -4.19 14.97 -11.02
CA ASP A 98 -5.08 13.88 -11.48
C ASP A 98 -4.29 12.86 -12.32
N SER A 99 -3.21 12.30 -11.76
CA SER A 99 -2.39 11.34 -12.49
C SER A 99 -2.66 9.91 -12.03
N CYS A 100 -3.01 9.03 -12.97
CA CYS A 100 -3.08 7.59 -12.75
C CYS A 100 -1.75 7.02 -12.19
N ALA A 101 -0.61 7.69 -12.48
CA ALA A 101 0.69 7.30 -11.93
C ALA A 101 0.73 7.33 -10.40
N GLU A 102 -0.04 8.25 -9.77
CA GLU A 102 -0.11 8.37 -8.31
C GLU A 102 -1.13 7.45 -7.65
N ALA A 103 -1.95 6.75 -8.44
CA ALA A 103 -2.84 5.73 -7.89
C ALA A 103 -2.02 4.63 -7.22
N GLN A 104 -2.50 4.17 -6.07
CA GLN A 104 -1.88 3.07 -5.33
C GLN A 104 -2.63 1.76 -5.59
N PRO A 105 -1.98 0.58 -5.37
CA PRO A 105 -0.66 0.36 -4.77
C PRO A 105 0.51 0.71 -5.70
N PHE A 106 1.66 1.05 -5.10
CA PHE A 106 2.94 1.15 -5.78
C PHE A 106 3.68 -0.20 -5.77
N TYR A 107 4.61 -0.37 -6.73
CA TYR A 107 5.41 -1.57 -6.88
C TYR A 107 6.87 -1.24 -7.10
N VAL A 108 7.77 -2.00 -6.46
CA VAL A 108 9.20 -2.07 -6.79
C VAL A 108 9.62 -3.53 -6.95
N ASN A 109 10.48 -3.78 -7.94
CA ASN A 109 10.94 -5.14 -8.24
C ASN A 109 12.04 -5.64 -7.29
N SER A 110 12.80 -4.74 -6.68
CA SER A 110 13.96 -5.09 -5.83
C SER A 110 13.85 -4.45 -4.44
N PRO A 111 14.19 -5.22 -3.38
CA PRO A 111 14.36 -6.67 -3.34
C PRO A 111 13.00 -7.40 -3.33
N TYR A 112 12.93 -8.65 -3.72
CA TYR A 112 11.81 -9.61 -3.58
C TYR A 112 10.50 -9.29 -4.32
N GLY A 113 10.36 -8.14 -4.99
CA GLY A 113 9.07 -7.67 -5.49
C GLY A 113 8.14 -7.25 -4.35
N ILE A 114 8.05 -5.94 -4.12
CA ILE A 114 7.26 -5.38 -3.03
C ILE A 114 6.18 -4.48 -3.59
N THR A 115 4.96 -4.63 -3.09
CA THR A 115 3.88 -3.68 -3.31
C THR A 115 3.47 -3.03 -2.01
N LEU A 116 3.02 -1.79 -2.07
CA LEU A 116 2.66 -1.01 -0.89
C LEU A 116 1.49 -0.08 -1.18
N ALA A 117 0.56 -0.02 -0.25
CA ALA A 117 -0.47 0.99 -0.15
C ALA A 117 -0.40 1.69 1.20
N HIS A 118 -0.63 3.00 1.21
CA HIS A 118 -0.42 3.86 2.35
C HIS A 118 -1.56 4.86 2.51
N ASN A 119 -1.95 5.10 3.74
CA ASN A 119 -2.86 6.15 4.15
C ASN A 119 -2.15 7.08 5.15
N GLY A 120 -1.93 8.31 4.77
CA GLY A 120 -1.23 9.26 5.61
C GLY A 120 -0.46 10.31 4.83
N ASN A 121 0.56 10.88 5.47
CA ASN A 121 1.43 11.86 4.84
C ASN A 121 2.81 11.88 5.50
N LEU A 122 3.87 11.93 4.69
CA LEU A 122 5.25 12.12 5.13
C LEU A 122 5.63 13.60 5.08
N ILE A 123 5.94 14.18 6.23
CA ILE A 123 6.35 15.59 6.30
C ILE A 123 7.78 15.84 5.82
N ASN A 124 8.59 14.80 5.67
CA ASN A 124 9.97 14.89 5.18
C ASN A 124 10.16 14.21 3.81
N ALA A 125 9.09 14.04 3.03
CA ALA A 125 9.10 13.33 1.74
C ALA A 125 10.19 13.87 0.79
N LYS A 126 10.30 15.20 0.64
CA LYS A 126 11.30 15.82 -0.24
C LYS A 126 12.74 15.45 0.15
N ALA A 127 13.09 15.55 1.41
CA ALA A 127 14.44 15.20 1.89
C ALA A 127 14.72 13.71 1.68
N LEU A 128 13.72 12.83 1.94
CA LEU A 128 13.85 11.39 1.69
C LEU A 128 14.05 11.08 0.21
N SER A 129 13.36 11.76 -0.69
CA SER A 129 13.53 11.58 -2.14
C SER A 129 14.95 11.93 -2.59
N GLU A 130 15.52 13.02 -2.06
CA GLU A 130 16.90 13.42 -2.34
C GLU A 130 17.91 12.40 -1.80
N ASP A 131 17.71 11.87 -0.58
CA ASP A 131 18.55 10.83 0.01
C ASP A 131 18.45 9.50 -0.76
N LEU A 132 17.24 9.08 -1.15
CA LEU A 132 17.02 7.89 -1.96
C LEU A 132 17.75 7.95 -3.28
N PHE A 133 17.74 9.10 -3.95
CA PHE A 133 18.46 9.28 -5.21
C PHE A 133 19.98 9.29 -5.03
N ARG A 134 20.47 10.07 -4.06
CA ARG A 134 21.92 10.29 -3.87
C ARG A 134 22.62 9.10 -3.22
N ASP A 135 22.04 8.54 -2.17
CA ASP A 135 22.71 7.58 -1.29
C ASP A 135 22.23 6.14 -1.55
N ASP A 136 20.96 5.97 -1.84
CA ASP A 136 20.34 4.65 -2.03
C ASP A 136 20.27 4.26 -3.53
N LEU A 137 20.61 5.19 -4.44
CA LEU A 137 20.58 5.04 -5.91
C LEU A 137 19.21 4.59 -6.43
N ARG A 138 18.13 5.12 -5.85
CA ARG A 138 16.74 4.82 -6.22
C ARG A 138 16.09 6.02 -6.90
N HIS A 139 15.53 5.79 -8.07
CA HIS A 139 14.74 6.78 -8.78
C HIS A 139 13.30 6.76 -8.28
N ILE A 140 12.74 7.94 -8.03
CA ILE A 140 11.32 8.15 -7.70
C ILE A 140 10.66 8.77 -8.94
N ASN A 141 9.58 8.17 -9.39
CA ASN A 141 8.93 8.53 -10.65
C ASN A 141 7.75 9.50 -10.46
N THR A 142 7.20 9.60 -9.25
CA THR A 142 6.03 10.44 -8.94
C THR A 142 6.34 11.36 -7.76
N ASP A 143 5.46 12.33 -7.53
CA ASP A 143 5.53 13.20 -6.34
C ASP A 143 4.87 12.57 -5.10
N SER A 144 4.40 11.32 -5.22
CA SER A 144 3.72 10.61 -4.13
C SER A 144 4.67 10.18 -3.03
N ASP A 145 4.38 10.59 -1.81
CA ASP A 145 5.08 10.14 -0.61
C ASP A 145 4.95 8.62 -0.36
N SER A 146 3.93 7.98 -0.94
CA SER A 146 3.75 6.54 -0.90
C SER A 146 4.82 5.79 -1.69
N GLU A 147 5.25 6.33 -2.85
CA GLU A 147 6.35 5.78 -3.62
C GLU A 147 7.69 5.94 -2.86
N ILE A 148 7.86 7.08 -2.19
CA ILE A 148 9.02 7.35 -1.34
C ILE A 148 9.06 6.34 -0.18
N LEU A 149 7.95 6.17 0.54
CA LEU A 149 7.82 5.22 1.65
C LEU A 149 8.15 3.79 1.22
N LEU A 150 7.63 3.36 0.06
CA LEU A 150 7.92 2.05 -0.52
C LEU A 150 9.42 1.88 -0.79
N ASN A 151 10.06 2.89 -1.37
CA ASN A 151 11.49 2.83 -1.70
C ASN A 151 12.37 2.86 -0.46
N VAL A 152 12.01 3.59 0.59
CA VAL A 152 12.67 3.53 1.90
C VAL A 152 12.56 2.13 2.48
N PHE A 153 11.35 1.54 2.49
CA PHE A 153 11.15 0.17 3.00
C PHE A 153 11.95 -0.87 2.20
N ALA A 154 11.93 -0.75 0.87
CA ALA A 154 12.71 -1.64 -0.01
C ALA A 154 14.22 -1.53 0.25
N HIS A 155 14.73 -0.32 0.47
CA HIS A 155 16.14 -0.11 0.81
C HIS A 155 16.50 -0.74 2.17
N GLU A 156 15.66 -0.51 3.18
CA GLU A 156 15.88 -1.08 4.52
C GLU A 156 15.82 -2.63 4.51
N LEU A 157 14.95 -3.23 3.67
CA LEU A 157 14.96 -4.67 3.44
C LEU A 157 16.22 -5.13 2.70
N GLN A 158 16.68 -4.38 1.70
CA GLN A 158 17.90 -4.71 0.95
C GLN A 158 19.14 -4.73 1.86
N LYS A 159 19.21 -3.84 2.84
CA LYS A 159 20.28 -3.79 3.84
C LYS A 159 20.39 -5.08 4.67
N GLN A 160 19.32 -5.85 4.80
CA GLN A 160 19.35 -7.14 5.50
C GLN A 160 20.16 -8.20 4.74
N GLY A 161 20.37 -8.03 3.43
CA GLY A 161 21.26 -8.83 2.59
C GLY A 161 20.93 -10.32 2.52
N LYS A 162 19.67 -10.71 2.76
CA LYS A 162 19.21 -12.10 2.76
C LYS A 162 18.57 -12.50 1.46
N HIS A 163 18.81 -13.72 1.00
CA HIS A 163 18.06 -14.30 -0.13
C HIS A 163 16.61 -14.63 0.25
N GLN A 164 16.40 -15.04 1.49
CA GLN A 164 15.09 -15.24 2.09
C GLN A 164 15.00 -14.40 3.36
N VAL A 165 13.94 -13.64 3.51
CA VAL A 165 13.69 -12.82 4.70
C VAL A 165 12.77 -13.54 5.67
N SER A 166 13.10 -13.49 6.92
CA SER A 166 12.24 -13.91 8.03
C SER A 166 11.46 -12.70 8.58
N PRO A 167 10.44 -12.93 9.41
CA PRO A 167 9.74 -11.84 10.11
C PRO A 167 10.68 -10.90 10.87
N LYS A 168 11.79 -11.42 11.40
CA LYS A 168 12.77 -10.61 12.13
C LYS A 168 13.41 -9.55 11.24
N GLU A 169 13.90 -9.93 10.06
CA GLU A 169 14.50 -8.99 9.11
C GLU A 169 13.46 -7.98 8.59
N ILE A 170 12.20 -8.42 8.39
CA ILE A 170 11.12 -7.52 7.98
C ILE A 170 10.86 -6.47 9.06
N PHE A 171 10.75 -6.86 10.32
CA PHE A 171 10.55 -5.90 11.42
C PHE A 171 11.78 -5.00 11.65
N GLN A 172 12.99 -5.48 11.41
CA GLN A 172 14.17 -4.62 11.38
C GLN A 172 14.11 -3.57 10.27
N ALA A 173 13.64 -3.95 9.08
CA ALA A 173 13.43 -2.99 8.00
C ALA A 173 12.35 -1.95 8.35
N VAL A 174 11.25 -2.35 8.98
CA VAL A 174 10.22 -1.42 9.50
C VAL A 174 10.83 -0.47 10.54
N SER A 175 11.69 -0.95 11.42
CA SER A 175 12.40 -0.08 12.37
C SER A 175 13.28 0.95 11.65
N GLY A 176 13.90 0.59 10.54
CA GLY A 176 14.62 1.51 9.66
C GLY A 176 13.70 2.57 9.01
N VAL A 177 12.50 2.14 8.56
CA VAL A 177 11.46 3.07 8.07
C VAL A 177 11.07 4.08 9.16
N HIS A 178 10.82 3.62 10.39
CA HIS A 178 10.47 4.47 11.53
C HIS A 178 11.57 5.48 11.86
N ALA A 179 12.84 5.10 11.69
CA ALA A 179 13.97 6.00 11.94
C ALA A 179 14.09 7.12 10.87
N ARG A 180 13.73 6.81 9.62
CA ARG A 180 13.88 7.73 8.47
C ARG A 180 12.62 8.56 8.20
N CYS A 181 11.45 7.91 8.19
CA CYS A 181 10.17 8.52 7.81
C CYS A 181 9.54 9.28 8.99
N ARG A 182 9.11 10.51 8.73
CA ARG A 182 8.41 11.36 9.69
C ARG A 182 7.04 11.72 9.16
N GLY A 183 6.02 11.61 10.01
CA GLY A 183 4.63 11.90 9.66
C GLY A 183 3.69 10.88 10.28
N GLY A 184 2.42 10.97 9.92
CA GLY A 184 1.39 10.00 10.32
C GLY A 184 1.05 9.10 9.15
N TYR A 185 1.25 7.79 9.28
CA TYR A 185 0.99 6.83 8.22
C TYR A 185 0.52 5.47 8.73
N ALA A 186 -0.39 4.86 7.98
CA ALA A 186 -0.76 3.45 8.11
C ALA A 186 -0.52 2.79 6.74
N THR A 187 0.16 1.67 6.75
CA THR A 187 0.72 1.04 5.55
C THR A 187 0.37 -0.44 5.51
N VAL A 188 -0.06 -0.90 4.34
CA VAL A 188 -0.13 -2.33 4.03
C VAL A 188 0.83 -2.61 2.89
N ALA A 189 1.76 -3.52 3.12
CA ALA A 189 2.74 -3.96 2.14
C ALA A 189 2.59 -5.46 1.89
N MET A 190 2.87 -5.89 0.66
CA MET A 190 2.94 -7.29 0.29
C MET A 190 4.30 -7.58 -0.30
N ILE A 191 4.99 -8.58 0.25
CA ILE A 191 6.28 -9.08 -0.24
C ILE A 191 6.02 -10.38 -0.98
N THR A 192 6.36 -10.42 -2.26
CA THR A 192 6.10 -11.58 -3.13
C THR A 192 6.75 -12.85 -2.57
N GLY A 193 5.95 -13.91 -2.44
CA GLY A 193 6.41 -15.20 -1.91
C GLY A 193 6.64 -15.25 -0.39
N VAL A 194 6.35 -14.14 0.32
CA VAL A 194 6.51 -14.06 1.78
C VAL A 194 5.16 -13.84 2.47
N GLY A 195 4.41 -12.77 2.11
CA GLY A 195 3.12 -12.49 2.74
C GLY A 195 2.78 -11.01 2.77
N ILE A 196 1.83 -10.66 3.64
CA ILE A 196 1.34 -9.31 3.86
C ILE A 196 1.84 -8.80 5.22
N LEU A 197 2.22 -7.53 5.24
CA LEU A 197 2.68 -6.79 6.39
C LEU A 197 1.81 -5.55 6.58
N GLY A 198 1.30 -5.33 7.78
CA GLY A 198 0.70 -4.06 8.19
C GLY A 198 1.56 -3.37 9.23
N PHE A 199 1.79 -2.07 9.09
CA PHE A 199 2.47 -1.25 10.08
C PHE A 199 2.01 0.20 10.01
N HIS A 200 2.19 0.94 11.10
CA HIS A 200 1.86 2.36 11.18
C HIS A 200 3.04 3.16 11.72
N ASP A 201 2.91 4.47 11.74
CA ASP A 201 3.90 5.37 12.32
C ASP A 201 4.14 5.07 13.82
N PRO A 202 5.34 5.42 14.35
CA PRO A 202 5.71 5.07 15.74
C PRO A 202 4.77 5.64 16.82
N PHE A 203 3.97 6.64 16.48
CA PHE A 203 3.10 7.34 17.42
C PHE A 203 1.62 6.88 17.29
N GLY A 204 1.30 6.04 16.30
CA GLY A 204 -0.07 5.57 16.05
C GLY A 204 -1.02 6.68 15.61
N ILE A 205 -0.52 7.71 14.90
CA ILE A 205 -1.33 8.82 14.40
C ILE A 205 -2.37 8.32 13.41
N ARG A 206 -2.00 7.35 12.56
CA ARG A 206 -2.93 6.66 11.67
C ARG A 206 -3.19 5.25 12.17
N PRO A 207 -4.46 4.86 12.38
CA PRO A 207 -4.79 3.53 12.87
C PRO A 207 -4.67 2.47 11.77
N ILE A 208 -4.34 1.27 12.19
CA ILE A 208 -4.46 0.04 11.40
C ILE A 208 -5.16 -1.02 12.26
N VAL A 209 -5.97 -1.86 11.65
CA VAL A 209 -6.74 -2.92 12.34
C VAL A 209 -6.48 -4.25 11.65
N PHE A 210 -6.32 -5.31 12.41
CA PHE A 210 -6.14 -6.70 11.97
C PHE A 210 -7.34 -7.55 12.36
#